data_cb84322188bebb48b76ca35fe4949188
#
_entry.id   cb84322188bebb48b76ca35fe4949188
#
_cell.length_a   1.000
_cell.length_b   1.000
_cell.length_c   1.000
_cell.angle_alpha   90.00
_cell.angle_beta   90.00
_cell.angle_gamma   90.00
#
_symmetry.space_group_name_H-M   'P 1'
#
loop_
_entity.id
_entity.type
_entity.pdbx_description
1 polymer ?
#
loop_
_entity_poly.entity_id
_entity_poly.type
_entity_poly.pdbx_seq_one_letter_code
_entity_poly.pdbx_strand_id
1 'polypeptide(L)'
;IKCDAGTKNIKGSELTKIFPYINNEGIETATYTDNQSEGWIDPFMFHGALKSKAIELGAEFIKGDVKSISDIKAKTIISAAGCWTKELLKDIPVVPQKHTVFRVKCPKYIKEMPLTGDLTTGVYWRPEGGEYLAGSPNSVFDATDLEPAWNDFEELVWPALAQRIPAFEELKLTGGWAGYYDCNK
;
A
#
# COMPACT_ATOMS: atom_id res chain seq x y z
N ILE A 1 -11.26 9.99 23.29
CA ILE A 1 -10.29 8.90 23.50
C ILE A 1 -8.95 9.44 23.03
N LYS A 2 -7.99 9.64 23.95
CA LYS A 2 -6.60 9.89 23.56
C LYS A 2 -6.01 8.54 23.15
N CYS A 3 -5.75 8.36 21.85
CA CYS A 3 -4.92 7.26 21.40
C CYS A 3 -3.46 7.70 21.51
N ASP A 4 -2.70 7.04 22.37
CA ASP A 4 -1.25 7.20 22.41
C ASP A 4 -0.65 6.22 21.41
N ALA A 5 -0.48 6.69 20.17
CA ALA A 5 0.12 5.89 19.11
C ALA A 5 1.67 5.94 19.15
N GLY A 6 2.25 6.64 20.12
CA GLY A 6 3.71 6.83 20.19
C GLY A 6 4.30 7.66 19.05
N THR A 7 3.46 8.38 18.29
CA THR A 7 3.87 9.19 17.15
C THR A 7 4.62 10.44 17.61
N LYS A 8 5.78 10.69 17.03
CA LYS A 8 6.61 11.87 17.29
C LYS A 8 6.67 12.77 16.06
N ASN A 9 6.59 14.06 16.30
CA ASN A 9 6.83 15.09 15.29
C ASN A 9 8.24 15.66 15.50
N ILE A 10 9.00 15.72 14.42
CA ILE A 10 10.37 16.25 14.42
C ILE A 10 10.54 17.28 13.30
N LYS A 11 11.52 18.16 13.45
CA LYS A 11 11.94 19.06 12.37
C LYS A 11 12.70 18.26 11.30
N GLY A 12 12.59 18.65 10.03
CA GLY A 12 13.33 18.02 8.95
C GLY A 12 14.85 17.98 9.21
N SER A 13 15.40 19.01 9.87
CA SER A 13 16.81 19.07 10.25
C SER A 13 17.25 17.99 11.27
N GLU A 14 16.32 17.35 11.93
CA GLU A 14 16.58 16.28 12.91
C GLU A 14 16.45 14.89 12.30
N LEU A 15 15.83 14.79 11.11
CA LEU A 15 15.52 13.52 10.45
C LEU A 15 16.76 12.68 10.20
N THR A 16 17.85 13.29 9.73
CA THR A 16 19.12 12.59 9.44
C THR A 16 19.84 12.06 10.67
N LYS A 17 19.51 12.55 11.88
CA LYS A 17 20.05 12.00 13.13
C LYS A 17 19.42 10.65 13.48
N ILE A 18 18.16 10.45 13.07
CA ILE A 18 17.40 9.23 13.33
C ILE A 18 17.55 8.26 12.15
N PHE A 19 17.44 8.80 10.93
CA PHE A 19 17.53 8.05 9.68
C PHE A 19 18.66 8.60 8.79
N PRO A 20 19.92 8.25 9.05
CA PRO A 20 21.09 8.87 8.42
C PRO A 20 21.23 8.61 6.92
N TYR A 21 20.43 7.70 6.37
CA TYR A 21 20.37 7.40 4.93
C TYR A 21 19.41 8.32 4.16
N ILE A 22 18.60 9.14 4.85
CA ILE A 22 17.62 10.04 4.22
C ILE A 22 18.25 11.40 3.95
N ASN A 23 18.11 11.89 2.71
CA ASN A 23 18.32 13.29 2.39
C ASN A 23 17.11 14.11 2.86
N ASN A 24 17.34 15.05 3.76
CA ASN A 24 16.29 15.89 4.35
C ASN A 24 16.08 17.23 3.62
N GLU A 25 16.71 17.44 2.47
CA GLU A 25 16.52 18.65 1.69
C GLU A 25 15.04 18.87 1.33
N GLY A 26 14.54 20.08 1.59
CA GLY A 26 13.14 20.45 1.36
C GLY A 26 12.13 19.86 2.35
N ILE A 27 12.57 19.12 3.40
CA ILE A 27 11.68 18.62 4.44
C ILE A 27 11.64 19.61 5.61
N GLU A 28 10.47 20.16 5.88
CA GLU A 28 10.25 21.04 7.04
C GLU A 28 10.01 20.22 8.30
N THR A 29 9.15 19.21 8.21
CA THR A 29 8.73 18.35 9.33
C THR A 29 8.58 16.91 8.90
N ALA A 30 8.77 15.99 9.84
CA ALA A 30 8.48 14.58 9.68
C ALA A 30 7.78 14.00 10.90
N THR A 31 7.02 12.94 10.71
CA THR A 31 6.41 12.16 11.79
C THR A 31 6.92 10.74 11.73
N TYR A 32 7.15 10.13 12.87
CA TYR A 32 7.50 8.71 12.96
C TYR A 32 7.02 8.10 14.27
N THR A 33 6.88 6.78 14.29
CA THR A 33 6.53 6.02 15.49
C THR A 33 7.71 5.17 15.91
N ASP A 34 8.12 5.25 17.18
CA ASP A 34 9.32 4.58 17.71
C ASP A 34 9.03 3.42 18.66
N ASN A 35 7.77 3.20 19.00
CA ASN A 35 7.34 2.20 19.99
C ASN A 35 6.97 0.83 19.39
N GLN A 36 7.27 0.59 18.12
CA GLN A 36 6.94 -0.65 17.40
C GLN A 36 5.43 -1.00 17.40
N SER A 37 4.56 -0.02 17.62
CA SER A 37 3.10 -0.20 17.57
C SER A 37 2.55 -0.21 16.14
N GLU A 38 3.37 0.15 15.17
CA GLU A 38 3.03 0.18 13.75
C GLU A 38 3.91 -0.80 12.97
N GLY A 39 3.38 -1.31 11.86
CA GLY A 39 4.09 -2.23 11.00
C GLY A 39 3.24 -2.67 9.83
N TRP A 40 3.75 -3.61 9.09
CA TRP A 40 3.02 -4.29 8.01
C TRP A 40 2.99 -5.79 8.25
N ILE A 41 2.01 -6.43 7.67
CA ILE A 41 1.85 -7.88 7.70
C ILE A 41 1.80 -8.42 6.27
N ASP A 42 2.12 -9.69 6.11
CA ASP A 42 1.86 -10.39 4.85
C ASP A 42 0.33 -10.54 4.67
N PRO A 43 -0.28 -9.89 3.66
CA PRO A 43 -1.73 -9.90 3.50
C PRO A 43 -2.27 -11.28 3.13
N PHE A 44 -1.49 -12.11 2.43
CA PHE A 44 -1.90 -13.47 2.06
C PHE A 44 -1.96 -14.38 3.29
N MET A 45 -0.91 -14.35 4.13
CA MET A 45 -0.88 -15.13 5.36
C MET A 45 -1.95 -14.67 6.36
N PHE A 46 -2.14 -13.36 6.49
CA PHE A 46 -3.17 -12.80 7.37
C PHE A 46 -4.58 -13.19 6.93
N HIS A 47 -4.89 -13.04 5.63
CA HIS A 47 -6.15 -13.50 5.06
C HIS A 47 -6.36 -15.00 5.27
N GLY A 48 -5.32 -15.82 5.03
CA GLY A 48 -5.37 -17.27 5.26
C GLY A 48 -5.67 -17.63 6.72
N ALA A 49 -5.04 -16.94 7.67
CA ALA A 49 -5.28 -17.14 9.10
C ALA A 49 -6.74 -16.78 9.51
N LEU A 50 -7.24 -15.64 9.03
CA LEU A 50 -8.65 -15.23 9.26
C LEU A 50 -9.63 -16.24 8.68
N LYS A 51 -9.40 -16.70 7.45
CA LYS A 51 -10.23 -17.70 6.79
C LYS A 51 -10.24 -19.01 7.59
N SER A 52 -9.07 -19.51 8.00
CA SER A 52 -8.94 -20.74 8.78
C SER A 52 -9.71 -20.63 10.11
N LYS A 53 -9.58 -19.48 10.78
CA LYS A 53 -10.30 -19.25 12.05
C LYS A 53 -11.80 -19.15 11.85
N ALA A 54 -12.26 -18.53 10.77
CA ALA A 54 -13.70 -18.49 10.47
C ALA A 54 -14.27 -19.90 10.20
N ILE A 55 -13.55 -20.75 9.48
CA ILE A 55 -13.96 -22.15 9.26
C ILE A 55 -14.01 -22.93 10.59
N GLU A 56 -13.00 -22.78 11.45
CA GLU A 56 -12.99 -23.39 12.80
C GLU A 56 -14.21 -22.99 13.63
N LEU A 57 -14.68 -21.75 13.45
CA LEU A 57 -15.88 -21.21 14.11
C LEU A 57 -17.20 -21.57 13.41
N GLY A 58 -17.16 -22.38 12.36
CA GLY A 58 -18.35 -22.89 11.69
C GLY A 58 -18.78 -22.12 10.43
N ALA A 59 -17.94 -21.20 9.92
CA ALA A 59 -18.23 -20.56 8.64
C ALA A 59 -18.01 -21.53 7.47
N GLU A 60 -18.92 -21.50 6.50
CA GLU A 60 -18.79 -22.21 5.24
C GLU A 60 -18.28 -21.28 4.13
N PHE A 61 -17.27 -21.70 3.39
CA PHE A 61 -16.73 -20.96 2.26
C PHE A 61 -17.16 -21.61 0.94
N ILE A 62 -18.01 -20.90 0.21
CA ILE A 62 -18.50 -21.33 -1.10
C ILE A 62 -17.78 -20.52 -2.17
N LYS A 63 -17.09 -21.18 -3.09
CA LYS A 63 -16.48 -20.53 -4.26
C LYS A 63 -17.57 -20.36 -5.33
N GLY A 64 -17.79 -19.11 -5.72
CA GLY A 64 -18.79 -18.77 -6.74
C GLY A 64 -18.58 -17.35 -7.26
N ASP A 65 -19.26 -17.04 -8.35
CA ASP A 65 -19.33 -15.70 -8.95
C ASP A 65 -20.78 -15.22 -8.82
N VAL A 66 -21.01 -14.31 -7.86
CA VAL A 66 -22.33 -13.78 -7.57
C VAL A 66 -22.61 -12.62 -8.52
N LYS A 67 -23.60 -12.76 -9.38
CA LYS A 67 -24.02 -11.72 -10.36
C LYS A 67 -25.18 -10.87 -9.86
N SER A 68 -25.96 -11.38 -8.92
CA SER A 68 -27.10 -10.67 -8.32
C SER A 68 -27.24 -11.02 -6.85
N ILE A 69 -27.66 -10.06 -6.05
CA ILE A 69 -28.03 -10.31 -4.64
C ILE A 69 -29.17 -11.33 -4.52
N SER A 70 -30.06 -11.39 -5.51
CA SER A 70 -31.16 -12.34 -5.57
C SER A 70 -30.71 -13.82 -5.66
N ASP A 71 -29.47 -14.07 -6.07
CA ASP A 71 -28.90 -15.41 -6.15
C ASP A 71 -28.55 -15.98 -4.77
N ILE A 72 -28.55 -15.12 -3.74
CA ILE A 72 -28.19 -15.48 -2.37
C ILE A 72 -29.44 -15.64 -1.51
N LYS A 73 -29.65 -16.83 -0.95
CA LYS A 73 -30.75 -17.11 -0.02
C LYS A 73 -30.24 -16.96 1.43
N ALA A 74 -30.30 -15.75 1.97
CA ALA A 74 -29.94 -15.46 3.36
C ALA A 74 -30.87 -14.40 3.96
N LYS A 75 -30.98 -14.38 5.31
CA LYS A 75 -31.75 -13.35 6.03
C LYS A 75 -31.05 -11.99 6.00
N THR A 76 -29.73 -12.00 6.02
CA THR A 76 -28.88 -10.81 5.97
C THR A 76 -27.74 -11.06 5.02
N ILE A 77 -27.48 -10.12 4.13
CA ILE A 77 -26.38 -10.18 3.16
C ILE A 77 -25.44 -9.01 3.44
N ILE A 78 -24.15 -9.32 3.57
CA ILE A 78 -23.10 -8.31 3.72
C ILE A 78 -22.26 -8.35 2.46
N SER A 79 -22.25 -7.24 1.71
CA SER A 79 -21.35 -7.10 0.55
C SER A 79 -20.00 -6.58 1.02
N ALA A 80 -18.95 -7.33 0.71
CA ALA A 80 -17.55 -6.95 0.91
C ALA A 80 -16.78 -7.11 -0.42
N ALA A 81 -17.43 -6.70 -1.53
CA ALA A 81 -16.95 -6.94 -2.89
C ALA A 81 -15.95 -5.86 -3.38
N GLY A 82 -15.49 -4.94 -2.51
CA GLY A 82 -14.53 -3.91 -2.87
C GLY A 82 -15.03 -3.05 -4.04
N CYS A 83 -14.17 -2.78 -5.01
CA CYS A 83 -14.52 -1.97 -6.18
C CYS A 83 -15.61 -2.58 -7.08
N TRP A 84 -15.90 -3.88 -6.95
CA TRP A 84 -17.00 -4.56 -7.67
C TRP A 84 -18.35 -4.44 -6.98
N THR A 85 -18.43 -3.77 -5.83
CA THR A 85 -19.71 -3.54 -5.11
C THR A 85 -20.75 -2.90 -6.00
N LYS A 86 -20.36 -1.96 -6.89
CA LYS A 86 -21.24 -1.29 -7.84
C LYS A 86 -21.95 -2.24 -8.83
N GLU A 87 -21.35 -3.38 -9.13
CA GLU A 87 -21.97 -4.39 -10.00
C GLU A 87 -23.18 -5.05 -9.34
N LEU A 88 -23.12 -5.21 -8.02
CA LEU A 88 -24.17 -5.82 -7.18
C LEU A 88 -25.18 -4.79 -6.65
N LEU A 89 -24.68 -3.60 -6.28
CA LEU A 89 -25.43 -2.52 -5.63
C LEU A 89 -25.20 -1.22 -6.40
N LYS A 90 -26.04 -0.97 -7.41
CA LYS A 90 -25.88 0.14 -8.37
C LYS A 90 -25.91 1.53 -7.75
N ASP A 91 -26.56 1.68 -6.60
CA ASP A 91 -26.68 2.96 -5.90
C ASP A 91 -25.45 3.31 -5.04
N ILE A 92 -24.48 2.39 -4.94
CA ILE A 92 -23.24 2.63 -4.21
C ILE A 92 -22.20 3.24 -5.16
N PRO A 93 -21.74 4.50 -4.93
CA PRO A 93 -20.85 5.21 -5.85
C PRO A 93 -19.37 4.79 -5.67
N VAL A 94 -19.09 3.50 -5.73
CA VAL A 94 -17.75 2.96 -5.66
C VAL A 94 -17.21 2.68 -7.05
N VAL A 95 -15.97 3.12 -7.29
CA VAL A 95 -15.26 2.90 -8.56
C VAL A 95 -13.87 2.33 -8.29
N PRO A 96 -13.34 1.50 -9.21
CA PRO A 96 -11.96 1.03 -9.11
C PRO A 96 -11.00 2.18 -9.36
N GLN A 97 -10.04 2.34 -8.46
CA GLN A 97 -8.89 3.23 -8.63
C GLN A 97 -7.62 2.38 -8.66
N LYS A 98 -7.02 2.27 -9.84
CA LYS A 98 -5.80 1.47 -10.04
C LYS A 98 -4.58 2.21 -9.52
N HIS A 99 -3.78 1.51 -8.70
CA HIS A 99 -2.47 1.93 -8.22
C HIS A 99 -1.42 0.91 -8.61
N THR A 100 -0.21 1.39 -8.89
CA THR A 100 0.95 0.55 -9.23
C THR A 100 1.92 0.50 -8.06
N VAL A 101 2.42 -0.70 -7.78
CA VAL A 101 3.51 -0.95 -6.84
C VAL A 101 4.67 -1.59 -7.59
N PHE A 102 5.86 -1.03 -7.43
CA PHE A 102 7.09 -1.53 -8.00
C PHE A 102 7.90 -2.31 -6.98
N ARG A 103 8.55 -3.37 -7.43
CA ARG A 103 9.54 -4.11 -6.69
C ARG A 103 10.92 -3.74 -7.22
N VAL A 104 11.79 -3.28 -6.33
CA VAL A 104 13.08 -2.74 -6.69
C VAL A 104 14.19 -3.29 -5.80
N LYS A 105 15.38 -3.43 -6.35
CA LYS A 105 16.56 -3.92 -5.64
C LYS A 105 17.66 -2.87 -5.65
N CYS A 106 18.24 -2.63 -4.47
CA CYS A 106 19.42 -1.80 -4.31
C CYS A 106 20.63 -2.67 -3.95
N PRO A 107 21.82 -2.45 -4.55
CA PRO A 107 23.03 -3.15 -4.17
C PRO A 107 23.37 -2.98 -2.69
N LYS A 108 23.13 -1.78 -2.15
CA LYS A 108 23.30 -1.47 -0.72
C LYS A 108 21.95 -1.58 0.00
N TYR A 109 21.68 -2.73 0.61
CA TYR A 109 20.45 -2.94 1.38
C TYR A 109 20.48 -2.26 2.73
N ILE A 110 19.46 -1.43 3.03
CA ILE A 110 19.27 -0.75 4.31
C ILE A 110 18.20 -1.53 5.10
N LYS A 111 18.64 -2.34 6.06
CA LYS A 111 17.79 -3.31 6.77
C LYS A 111 16.74 -2.66 7.66
N GLU A 112 17.12 -1.61 8.38
CA GLU A 112 16.26 -0.99 9.41
C GLU A 112 15.55 0.25 8.87
N MET A 113 14.87 0.07 7.75
CA MET A 113 14.08 1.12 7.11
C MET A 113 12.60 0.90 7.40
N PRO A 114 11.89 1.87 7.99
CA PRO A 114 10.45 1.77 8.17
C PRO A 114 9.71 1.92 6.82
N LEU A 115 8.42 1.58 6.79
CA LEU A 115 7.54 2.08 5.76
C LEU A 115 7.57 3.61 5.83
N THR A 116 7.91 4.23 4.72
CA THR A 116 8.08 5.69 4.63
C THR A 116 7.27 6.23 3.46
N GLY A 117 6.57 7.33 3.68
CA GLY A 117 5.90 8.09 2.63
C GLY A 117 6.49 9.50 2.55
N ASP A 118 6.84 9.93 1.36
CA ASP A 118 7.19 11.32 1.07
C ASP A 118 5.96 12.06 0.55
N LEU A 119 5.36 12.87 1.41
CA LEU A 119 4.15 13.61 1.07
C LEU A 119 4.37 14.71 0.02
N THR A 120 5.64 15.11 -0.26
CA THR A 120 5.94 16.10 -1.30
C THR A 120 5.83 15.50 -2.69
N THR A 121 6.17 14.23 -2.84
CA THR A 121 6.12 13.49 -4.11
C THR A 121 4.96 12.52 -4.20
N GLY A 122 4.37 12.13 -3.06
CA GLY A 122 3.36 11.07 -2.97
C GLY A 122 3.93 9.65 -3.10
N VAL A 123 5.25 9.51 -3.24
CA VAL A 123 5.91 8.20 -3.32
C VAL A 123 6.11 7.64 -1.92
N TYR A 124 5.81 6.35 -1.77
CA TYR A 124 6.11 5.62 -0.54
C TYR A 124 7.00 4.41 -0.84
N TRP A 125 7.71 3.95 0.16
CA TRP A 125 8.55 2.76 0.05
C TRP A 125 8.67 2.01 1.38
N ARG A 126 9.02 0.74 1.30
CA ARG A 126 9.36 -0.11 2.45
C ARG A 126 10.28 -1.27 2.05
N PRO A 127 11.06 -1.83 2.97
CA PRO A 127 11.80 -3.05 2.69
C PRO A 127 10.86 -4.26 2.58
N GLU A 128 11.23 -5.22 1.73
CA GLU A 128 10.51 -6.47 1.52
C GLU A 128 11.47 -7.57 1.05
N GLY A 129 11.76 -8.56 1.92
CA GLY A 129 12.49 -9.77 1.55
C GLY A 129 13.88 -9.55 0.91
N GLY A 130 14.61 -8.49 1.29
CA GLY A 130 15.92 -8.13 0.70
C GLY A 130 15.82 -7.20 -0.52
N GLU A 131 14.63 -6.83 -0.90
CA GLU A 131 14.30 -5.81 -1.90
C GLU A 131 13.49 -4.69 -1.24
N TYR A 132 12.94 -3.79 -2.05
CA TYR A 132 12.01 -2.75 -1.59
C TYR A 132 10.76 -2.76 -2.45
N LEU A 133 9.65 -2.40 -1.84
CA LEU A 133 8.43 -2.01 -2.54
C LEU A 133 8.34 -0.50 -2.57
N ALA A 134 7.93 0.05 -3.71
CA ALA A 134 7.69 1.47 -3.89
C ALA A 134 6.38 1.68 -4.64
N GLY A 135 5.54 2.59 -4.15
CA GLY A 135 4.26 2.90 -4.77
C GLY A 135 4.32 4.16 -5.64
N SER A 136 3.68 4.11 -6.80
CA SER A 136 3.45 5.29 -7.65
C SER A 136 2.45 6.23 -6.99
N PRO A 137 2.68 7.56 -7.07
CA PRO A 137 1.68 8.56 -6.67
C PRO A 137 0.50 8.62 -7.66
N ASN A 138 0.70 8.13 -8.88
CA ASN A 138 -0.33 8.14 -9.90
C ASN A 138 -1.37 7.06 -9.66
N SER A 139 -2.60 7.39 -10.05
CA SER A 139 -3.72 6.46 -10.02
C SER A 139 -4.63 6.67 -11.21
N VAL A 140 -5.31 5.60 -11.64
CA VAL A 140 -6.25 5.64 -12.76
C VAL A 140 -7.64 5.25 -12.24
N PHE A 141 -8.58 6.18 -12.33
CA PHE A 141 -9.99 5.93 -12.00
C PHE A 141 -10.70 5.18 -13.12
N ASP A 142 -11.71 4.38 -12.73
CA ASP A 142 -12.52 3.56 -13.64
C ASP A 142 -11.65 2.64 -14.53
N ALA A 143 -10.48 2.21 -14.01
CA ALA A 143 -9.60 1.30 -14.72
C ALA A 143 -10.23 -0.09 -14.88
N THR A 144 -9.99 -0.71 -16.03
CA THR A 144 -10.55 -2.03 -16.40
C THR A 144 -9.49 -3.13 -16.51
N ASP A 145 -8.22 -2.76 -16.28
CA ASP A 145 -7.07 -3.66 -16.37
C ASP A 145 -6.18 -3.53 -15.13
N LEU A 146 -5.34 -4.51 -14.90
CA LEU A 146 -4.33 -4.54 -13.84
C LEU A 146 -2.90 -4.46 -14.38
N GLU A 147 -2.73 -3.91 -15.60
CA GLU A 147 -1.39 -3.64 -16.13
C GLU A 147 -0.74 -2.50 -15.33
N PRO A 148 0.48 -2.71 -14.80
CA PRO A 148 1.21 -1.66 -14.11
C PRO A 148 1.56 -0.49 -15.03
N ALA A 149 1.56 0.72 -14.47
CA ALA A 149 2.03 1.91 -15.16
C ALA A 149 3.57 1.96 -15.15
N TRP A 150 4.22 1.13 -15.97
CA TRP A 150 5.67 0.93 -15.96
C TRP A 150 6.48 2.21 -16.14
N ASN A 151 6.00 3.16 -16.96
CA ASN A 151 6.66 4.44 -17.18
C ASN A 151 6.76 5.28 -15.91
N ASP A 152 5.81 5.15 -14.97
CA ASP A 152 5.83 5.88 -13.71
C ASP A 152 7.08 5.57 -12.89
N PHE A 153 7.69 4.40 -13.08
CA PHE A 153 8.90 4.08 -12.36
C PHE A 153 10.04 5.03 -12.72
N GLU A 154 10.32 5.19 -14.01
CA GLU A 154 11.43 6.04 -14.49
C GLU A 154 11.11 7.53 -14.40
N GLU A 155 9.86 7.90 -14.62
CA GLU A 155 9.45 9.30 -14.68
C GLU A 155 9.20 9.93 -13.30
N LEU A 156 8.74 9.15 -12.33
CA LEU A 156 8.25 9.66 -11.05
C LEU A 156 8.88 8.98 -9.84
N VAL A 157 8.84 7.64 -9.80
CA VAL A 157 9.15 6.90 -8.57
C VAL A 157 10.65 6.86 -8.33
N TRP A 158 11.42 6.43 -9.30
CA TRP A 158 12.89 6.37 -9.15
C TRP A 158 13.53 7.72 -8.88
N PRO A 159 13.21 8.82 -9.58
CA PRO A 159 13.76 10.14 -9.25
C PRO A 159 13.44 10.60 -7.82
N ALA A 160 12.20 10.39 -7.36
CA ALA A 160 11.79 10.73 -6.01
C ALA A 160 12.55 9.90 -4.95
N LEU A 161 12.71 8.60 -5.18
CA LEU A 161 13.45 7.71 -4.31
C LEU A 161 14.93 8.07 -4.25
N ALA A 162 15.59 8.33 -5.39
CA ALA A 162 17.01 8.69 -5.49
C ALA A 162 17.28 10.04 -4.80
N GLN A 163 16.40 11.03 -4.99
CA GLN A 163 16.49 12.31 -4.31
C GLN A 163 16.43 12.13 -2.78
N ARG A 164 15.56 11.27 -2.30
CA ARG A 164 15.33 11.08 -0.87
C ARG A 164 16.34 10.15 -0.22
N ILE A 165 16.82 9.16 -0.93
CA ILE A 165 17.81 8.18 -0.47
C ILE A 165 18.89 8.06 -1.53
N PRO A 166 20.04 8.75 -1.41
CA PRO A 166 21.07 8.76 -2.45
C PRO A 166 21.55 7.38 -2.91
N ALA A 167 21.54 6.37 -2.00
CA ALA A 167 21.87 5.00 -2.37
C ALA A 167 20.89 4.37 -3.38
N PHE A 168 19.71 4.96 -3.56
CA PHE A 168 18.70 4.49 -4.49
C PHE A 168 18.89 4.98 -5.93
N GLU A 169 19.92 5.76 -6.22
CA GLU A 169 20.36 6.02 -7.59
C GLU A 169 20.72 4.74 -8.35
N GLU A 170 21.15 3.69 -7.62
CA GLU A 170 21.53 2.39 -8.19
C GLU A 170 20.38 1.36 -8.18
N LEU A 171 19.14 1.78 -7.97
CA LEU A 171 17.98 0.86 -7.97
C LEU A 171 17.81 0.17 -9.32
N LYS A 172 17.45 -1.10 -9.24
CA LYS A 172 17.03 -1.90 -10.40
C LYS A 172 15.58 -2.33 -10.21
N LEU A 173 14.74 -2.06 -11.20
CA LEU A 173 13.38 -2.57 -11.26
C LEU A 173 13.43 -4.09 -11.42
N THR A 174 12.82 -4.84 -10.50
CA THR A 174 12.77 -6.31 -10.52
C THR A 174 11.37 -6.84 -10.81
N GLY A 175 10.36 -5.98 -10.79
CA GLY A 175 8.97 -6.31 -11.10
C GLY A 175 8.00 -5.28 -10.55
N GLY A 176 6.74 -5.62 -10.64
CA GLY A 176 5.67 -4.78 -10.11
C GLY A 176 4.30 -5.41 -10.34
N TRP A 177 3.30 -4.81 -9.78
CA TRP A 177 1.90 -5.19 -9.99
C TRP A 177 1.01 -3.97 -9.82
N ALA A 178 -0.21 -4.07 -10.31
CA ALA A 178 -1.26 -3.11 -10.03
C ALA A 178 -2.38 -3.75 -9.19
N GLY A 179 -3.10 -2.92 -8.45
CA GLY A 179 -4.27 -3.30 -7.67
C GLY A 179 -5.30 -2.20 -7.67
N TYR A 180 -6.53 -2.55 -7.33
CA TYR A 180 -7.62 -1.58 -7.21
C TYR A 180 -7.87 -1.22 -5.75
N TYR A 181 -7.99 0.09 -5.52
CA TYR A 181 -8.72 0.61 -4.37
C TYR A 181 -10.19 0.78 -4.75
N ASP A 182 -11.07 0.58 -3.78
CA ASP A 182 -12.49 0.88 -3.84
C ASP A 182 -12.70 2.35 -3.43
N CYS A 183 -12.77 3.22 -4.43
CA CYS A 183 -12.90 4.65 -4.22
C CYS A 183 -14.37 5.06 -4.24
N ASN A 184 -14.82 5.80 -3.22
CA ASN A 184 -16.14 6.41 -3.18
C ASN A 184 -16.05 7.81 -3.81
N LYS A 185 -16.84 8.05 -4.87
CA LYS A 185 -16.94 9.35 -5.57
C LYS A 185 -18.13 10.14 -5.11
#